data_a1ee57e256d9a057756695fee4060044
#
_entry.id   a1ee57e256d9a057756695fee4060044
#
_cell.length_a   1.000
_cell.length_b   1.000
_cell.length_c   1.000
_cell.angle_alpha   90.00
_cell.angle_beta   90.00
_cell.angle_gamma   90.00
#
_symmetry.space_group_name_H-M   'P 1'
#
loop_
_entity.id
_entity.type
_entity.pdbx_description
1 polymer ?
#
loop_
_entity_poly.entity_id
_entity_poly.type
_entity_poly.pdbx_seq_one_letter_code
_entity_poly.pdbx_strand_id
1 'polypeptide(L)'
;MIKKIAFVLLVAFMTAGAVHAKPKKRVVYMFGVSASFTDSIAYITDVQRMDPVYIESKTGFLYDRSIYSQQLQTFMEEKMGRPHTTCTIFFSKKKRKLESKYLKVIKFHKKRNSLNIRQMETGAFKFVPEEWTEHETI
;
A
#
# COMPACT_ATOMS: atom_id res chain seq x y z
N MET A 1 47.54 -13.81 16.96
CA MET A 1 46.99 -12.55 17.48
C MET A 1 46.23 -11.77 16.40
N ILE A 2 46.74 -11.58 15.21
CA ILE A 2 46.10 -10.80 14.13
C ILE A 2 44.78 -11.42 13.65
N LYS A 3 44.68 -12.76 13.59
CA LYS A 3 43.48 -13.48 13.20
C LYS A 3 42.30 -13.30 14.16
N LYS A 4 42.54 -13.16 15.46
CA LYS A 4 41.52 -12.94 16.48
C LYS A 4 40.97 -11.50 16.43
N ILE A 5 41.81 -10.53 16.14
CA ILE A 5 41.41 -9.12 15.99
C ILE A 5 40.57 -8.93 14.72
N ALA A 6 40.93 -9.60 13.62
CA ALA A 6 40.16 -9.56 12.38
C ALA A 6 38.75 -10.19 12.55
N PHE A 7 38.64 -11.25 13.35
CA PHE A 7 37.35 -11.88 13.64
C PHE A 7 36.44 -10.99 14.48
N VAL A 8 37.00 -10.30 15.49
CA VAL A 8 36.22 -9.35 16.32
C VAL A 8 35.72 -8.15 15.50
N LEU A 9 36.57 -7.65 14.58
CA LEU A 9 36.19 -6.58 13.69
C LEU A 9 35.07 -7.00 12.71
N LEU A 10 35.09 -8.23 12.23
CA LEU A 10 34.07 -8.76 11.35
C LEU A 10 32.72 -8.88 12.06
N VAL A 11 32.69 -9.35 13.30
CA VAL A 11 31.46 -9.44 14.11
C VAL A 11 30.91 -8.06 14.45
N ALA A 12 31.76 -7.08 14.74
CA ALA A 12 31.34 -5.70 14.98
C ALA A 12 30.71 -5.07 13.72
N PHE A 13 31.18 -5.43 12.53
CA PHE A 13 30.63 -4.94 11.27
C PHE A 13 29.25 -5.54 10.96
N MET A 14 29.02 -6.79 11.34
CA MET A 14 27.69 -7.44 11.17
C MET A 14 26.65 -6.87 12.11
N THR A 15 27.01 -6.46 13.32
CA THR A 15 26.06 -5.86 14.26
C THR A 15 25.67 -4.43 13.88
N ALA A 16 26.51 -3.70 13.18
CA ALA A 16 26.19 -2.35 12.68
C ALA A 16 25.16 -2.33 11.54
N GLY A 17 24.96 -3.46 10.83
CA GLY A 17 23.96 -3.59 9.77
C GLY A 17 22.54 -3.89 10.24
N ALA A 18 22.33 -4.07 11.56
CA ALA A 18 21.02 -4.42 12.12
C ALA A 18 20.17 -3.22 12.55
N VAL A 19 20.63 -1.99 12.33
CA VAL A 19 19.87 -0.77 12.66
C VAL A 19 18.84 -0.53 11.56
N HIS A 20 17.56 -0.75 11.89
CA HIS A 20 16.47 -0.44 10.99
C HIS A 20 16.29 1.07 10.84
N ALA A 21 16.32 1.56 9.61
CA ALA A 21 16.04 2.96 9.33
C ALA A 21 14.56 3.25 9.63
N LYS A 22 14.30 4.40 10.28
CA LYS A 22 12.93 4.84 10.56
C LYS A 22 12.18 5.11 9.24
N PRO A 23 10.87 4.79 9.17
CA PRO A 23 10.07 5.17 8.01
C PRO A 23 10.05 6.70 7.85
N LYS A 24 9.99 7.15 6.62
CA LYS A 24 9.94 8.58 6.30
C LYS A 24 8.52 9.01 5.97
N LYS A 25 8.13 10.19 6.45
CA LYS A 25 6.88 10.84 6.07
C LYS A 25 6.95 11.29 4.61
N ARG A 26 5.93 10.95 3.83
CA ARG A 26 5.83 11.37 2.42
C ARG A 26 4.38 11.64 2.06
N VAL A 27 4.18 12.50 1.08
CA VAL A 27 2.90 12.64 0.38
C VAL A 27 2.88 11.61 -0.74
N VAL A 28 1.82 10.81 -0.79
CA VAL A 28 1.60 9.87 -1.87
C VAL A 28 0.17 9.99 -2.38
N TYR A 29 -0.06 9.46 -3.56
CA TYR A 29 -1.39 9.28 -4.15
C TYR A 29 -1.72 7.80 -4.12
N MET A 30 -2.99 7.48 -3.90
CA MET A 30 -3.41 6.11 -3.64
C MET A 30 -4.78 5.85 -4.23
N PHE A 31 -5.00 4.67 -4.77
CA PHE A 31 -6.32 4.13 -5.06
C PHE A 31 -6.34 2.63 -4.78
N GLY A 32 -7.54 2.08 -4.63
CA GLY A 32 -7.72 0.66 -4.38
C GLY A 32 -8.71 0.03 -5.34
N VAL A 33 -8.53 -1.26 -5.56
CA VAL A 33 -9.44 -2.10 -6.34
C VAL A 33 -9.93 -3.21 -5.44
N SER A 34 -11.25 -3.39 -5.38
CA SER A 34 -11.90 -4.46 -4.63
C SER A 34 -12.57 -5.42 -5.60
N ALA A 35 -12.18 -6.68 -5.58
CA ALA A 35 -12.73 -7.73 -6.43
C ALA A 35 -13.24 -8.89 -5.58
N SER A 36 -14.27 -9.58 -6.07
CA SER A 36 -14.83 -10.77 -5.43
C SER A 36 -14.58 -12.00 -6.31
N PHE A 37 -14.38 -13.15 -5.66
CA PHE A 37 -14.31 -14.43 -6.37
C PHE A 37 -15.69 -15.00 -6.73
N THR A 38 -16.75 -14.44 -6.17
CA THR A 38 -18.11 -14.96 -6.35
C THR A 38 -18.84 -14.34 -7.54
N ASP A 39 -18.36 -13.19 -8.02
CA ASP A 39 -18.91 -12.50 -9.18
C ASP A 39 -17.83 -11.81 -10.00
N SER A 40 -18.21 -11.21 -11.13
CA SER A 40 -17.29 -10.51 -12.02
C SER A 40 -17.28 -8.99 -11.82
N ILE A 41 -17.80 -8.49 -10.72
CA ILE A 41 -17.84 -7.07 -10.42
C ILE A 41 -16.64 -6.67 -9.56
N ALA A 42 -15.92 -5.63 -9.99
CA ALA A 42 -14.87 -5.00 -9.19
C ALA A 42 -15.17 -3.52 -9.02
N TYR A 43 -14.84 -2.99 -7.85
CA TYR A 43 -14.96 -1.57 -7.55
C TYR A 43 -13.58 -0.95 -7.50
N ILE A 44 -13.43 0.24 -8.07
CA ILE A 44 -12.20 1.02 -8.01
C ILE A 44 -12.49 2.36 -7.33
N THR A 45 -11.65 2.72 -6.36
CA THR A 45 -11.76 4.02 -5.68
C THR A 45 -11.24 5.12 -6.59
N ASP A 46 -11.55 6.37 -6.24
CA ASP A 46 -10.87 7.51 -6.84
C ASP A 46 -9.40 7.57 -6.40
N VAL A 47 -8.60 8.34 -7.12
CA VAL A 47 -7.21 8.62 -6.75
C VAL A 47 -7.22 9.66 -5.63
N GLN A 48 -6.64 9.32 -4.49
CA GLN A 48 -6.65 10.14 -3.28
C GLN A 48 -5.25 10.59 -2.90
N ARG A 49 -5.14 11.85 -2.50
CA ARG A 49 -3.90 12.39 -1.95
C ARG A 49 -3.81 12.03 -0.48
N MET A 50 -2.72 11.38 -0.10
CA MET A 50 -2.44 10.94 1.27
C MET A 50 -1.27 11.76 1.83
N ASP A 51 -1.53 12.53 2.88
CA ASP A 51 -0.55 13.44 3.46
C ASP A 51 -0.71 13.53 4.99
N PRO A 52 0.23 13.00 5.77
CA PRO A 52 1.35 12.17 5.34
C PRO A 52 1.04 10.67 5.38
N VAL A 53 1.85 9.89 4.68
CA VAL A 53 1.99 8.47 4.93
C VAL A 53 3.45 8.16 5.23
N TYR A 54 3.72 6.96 5.72
CA TYR A 54 5.07 6.51 6.02
C TYR A 54 5.54 5.54 4.95
N ILE A 55 6.78 5.78 4.47
CA ILE A 55 7.44 4.97 3.46
C ILE A 55 8.70 4.36 4.07
N GLU A 56 8.91 3.07 3.88
CA GLU A 56 10.12 2.39 4.30
C GLU A 56 11.32 2.92 3.52
N SER A 57 12.36 3.32 4.25
CA SER A 57 13.53 4.01 3.66
C SER A 57 14.32 3.13 2.70
N LYS A 58 14.42 1.83 2.96
CA LYS A 58 15.23 0.90 2.14
C LYS A 58 14.52 0.43 0.88
N THR A 59 13.23 0.12 0.99
CA THR A 59 12.46 -0.51 -0.09
C THR A 59 11.64 0.48 -0.89
N GLY A 60 11.32 1.65 -0.31
CA GLY A 60 10.36 2.57 -0.88
C GLY A 60 8.92 2.08 -0.79
N PHE A 61 8.67 0.98 -0.07
CA PHE A 61 7.34 0.43 0.10
C PHE A 61 6.54 1.22 1.12
N LEU A 62 5.23 1.22 0.92
CA LEU A 62 4.30 1.83 1.86
C LEU A 62 4.33 1.07 3.18
N TYR A 63 4.59 1.80 4.28
CA TYR A 63 4.59 1.21 5.61
C TYR A 63 3.19 0.70 5.94
N ASP A 64 3.14 -0.55 6.40
CA ASP A 64 1.91 -1.24 6.79
C ASP A 64 0.78 -1.14 5.73
N ARG A 65 1.13 -1.48 4.50
CA ARG A 65 0.23 -1.44 3.34
C ARG A 65 -1.08 -2.20 3.57
N SER A 66 -1.03 -3.27 4.35
CA SER A 66 -2.20 -4.12 4.64
C SER A 66 -3.33 -3.36 5.33
N ILE A 67 -3.03 -2.33 6.09
CA ILE A 67 -4.04 -1.52 6.76
C ILE A 67 -4.93 -0.79 5.76
N TYR A 68 -4.35 -0.29 4.68
CA TYR A 68 -5.14 0.38 3.64
C TYR A 68 -6.06 -0.58 2.90
N SER A 69 -5.58 -1.79 2.61
CA SER A 69 -6.44 -2.82 2.00
C SER A 69 -7.55 -3.28 2.95
N GLN A 70 -7.27 -3.35 4.25
CA GLN A 70 -8.27 -3.66 5.26
C GLN A 70 -9.33 -2.55 5.40
N GLN A 71 -8.92 -1.28 5.32
CA GLN A 71 -9.86 -0.15 5.33
C GLN A 71 -10.87 -0.28 4.18
N LEU A 72 -10.39 -0.58 2.99
CA LEU A 72 -11.26 -0.77 1.83
C LEU A 72 -12.13 -2.03 1.98
N GLN A 73 -11.56 -3.12 2.45
CA GLN A 73 -12.30 -4.37 2.68
C GLN A 73 -13.43 -4.18 3.69
N THR A 74 -13.16 -3.51 4.79
CA THR A 74 -14.17 -3.20 5.81
C THR A 74 -15.29 -2.34 5.24
N PHE A 75 -14.95 -1.32 4.45
CA PHE A 75 -15.94 -0.48 3.80
C PHE A 75 -16.81 -1.30 2.83
N MET A 76 -16.20 -2.16 2.02
CA MET A 76 -16.95 -2.99 1.08
C MET A 76 -17.91 -3.94 1.81
N GLU A 77 -17.46 -4.52 2.92
CA GLU A 77 -18.28 -5.42 3.72
C GLU A 77 -19.42 -4.71 4.43
N GLU A 78 -19.14 -3.61 5.12
CA GLU A 78 -20.11 -2.92 5.99
C GLU A 78 -21.04 -1.99 5.23
N LYS A 79 -20.53 -1.27 4.22
CA LYS A 79 -21.29 -0.24 3.50
C LYS A 79 -21.85 -0.71 2.17
N MET A 80 -21.13 -1.59 1.49
CA MET A 80 -21.53 -2.08 0.16
C MET A 80 -22.16 -3.47 0.21
N GLY A 81 -22.18 -4.11 1.39
CA GLY A 81 -22.74 -5.45 1.54
C GLY A 81 -21.97 -6.53 0.76
N ARG A 82 -20.66 -6.33 0.55
CA ARG A 82 -19.82 -7.23 -0.23
C ARG A 82 -18.73 -7.86 0.66
N PRO A 83 -19.03 -8.99 1.33
CA PRO A 83 -18.04 -9.70 2.13
C PRO A 83 -17.06 -10.47 1.24
N HIS A 84 -15.92 -10.85 1.81
CA HIS A 84 -14.91 -11.72 1.19
C HIS A 84 -14.32 -11.15 -0.10
N THR A 85 -14.12 -9.83 -0.15
CA THR A 85 -13.45 -9.20 -1.27
C THR A 85 -11.94 -9.19 -1.07
N THR A 86 -11.20 -9.24 -2.18
CA THR A 86 -9.75 -9.02 -2.21
C THR A 86 -9.51 -7.58 -2.64
N CYS A 87 -8.79 -6.84 -1.80
CA CYS A 87 -8.52 -5.43 -2.04
C CYS A 87 -7.03 -5.24 -2.33
N THR A 88 -6.73 -4.62 -3.46
CA THR A 88 -5.36 -4.31 -3.90
C THR A 88 -5.17 -2.80 -3.87
N ILE A 89 -4.07 -2.35 -3.26
CA ILE A 89 -3.74 -0.94 -3.11
C ILE A 89 -2.61 -0.58 -4.06
N PHE A 90 -2.81 0.48 -4.81
CA PHE A 90 -1.82 1.10 -5.69
C PHE A 90 -1.45 2.47 -5.12
N PHE A 91 -0.16 2.78 -5.10
CA PHE A 91 0.31 4.08 -4.62
C PHE A 91 1.49 4.56 -5.44
N SER A 92 1.68 5.88 -5.46
CA SER A 92 2.85 6.52 -6.06
C SER A 92 3.08 7.89 -5.44
N LYS A 93 4.33 8.30 -5.38
CA LYS A 93 4.69 9.66 -5.00
C LYS A 93 4.31 10.68 -6.08
N LYS A 94 4.15 10.22 -7.31
CA LYS A 94 3.82 11.07 -8.47
C LYS A 94 2.37 10.86 -8.90
N LYS A 95 1.58 11.91 -8.81
CA LYS A 95 0.17 11.89 -9.19
C LYS A 95 -0.05 11.41 -10.62
N ARG A 96 0.74 11.91 -11.57
CA ARG A 96 0.62 11.52 -12.99
C ARG A 96 0.85 10.03 -13.22
N LYS A 97 1.84 9.45 -12.53
CA LYS A 97 2.11 8.01 -12.63
C LYS A 97 0.94 7.18 -12.12
N LEU A 98 0.35 7.60 -11.01
CA LEU A 98 -0.77 6.87 -10.44
C LEU A 98 -2.03 7.01 -11.28
N GLU A 99 -2.31 8.20 -11.78
CA GLU A 99 -3.44 8.43 -12.70
C GLU A 99 -3.31 7.59 -13.98
N SER A 100 -2.09 7.50 -14.53
CA SER A 100 -1.81 6.65 -15.67
C SER A 100 -2.05 5.18 -15.34
N LYS A 101 -1.62 4.72 -14.17
CA LYS A 101 -1.87 3.36 -13.69
C LYS A 101 -3.37 3.09 -13.51
N TYR A 102 -4.09 4.04 -12.95
CA TYR A 102 -5.54 3.99 -12.77
C TYR A 102 -6.26 3.76 -14.11
N LEU A 103 -5.92 4.54 -15.12
CA LEU A 103 -6.50 4.38 -16.46
C LEU A 103 -6.11 3.05 -17.10
N LYS A 104 -4.89 2.58 -16.90
CA LYS A 104 -4.44 1.29 -17.40
C LYS A 104 -5.21 0.12 -16.77
N VAL A 105 -5.48 0.19 -15.48
CA VAL A 105 -6.26 -0.84 -14.78
C VAL A 105 -7.67 -0.91 -15.36
N ILE A 106 -8.32 0.23 -15.55
CA ILE A 106 -9.68 0.28 -16.13
C ILE A 106 -9.66 -0.27 -17.56
N LYS A 107 -8.74 0.18 -18.40
CA LYS A 107 -8.65 -0.25 -19.81
C LYS A 107 -8.35 -1.74 -19.94
N PHE A 108 -7.45 -2.26 -19.10
CA PHE A 108 -7.07 -3.66 -19.12
C PHE A 108 -8.27 -4.58 -18.88
N HIS A 109 -9.05 -4.31 -17.86
CA HIS A 109 -10.22 -5.12 -17.52
C HIS A 109 -11.36 -4.93 -18.51
N LYS A 110 -11.55 -3.74 -19.01
CA LYS A 110 -12.56 -3.44 -20.03
C LYS A 110 -12.28 -4.17 -21.34
N LYS A 111 -11.00 -4.20 -21.76
CA LYS A 111 -10.58 -4.86 -23.00
C LYS A 111 -10.70 -6.38 -22.93
N ARG A 112 -10.39 -6.98 -21.78
CA ARG A 112 -10.44 -8.43 -21.58
C ARG A 112 -11.82 -8.96 -21.26
N ASN A 113 -12.75 -8.09 -20.97
CA ASN A 113 -14.10 -8.44 -20.54
C ASN A 113 -14.12 -9.43 -19.36
N SER A 114 -13.05 -9.39 -18.55
CA SER A 114 -12.84 -10.31 -17.44
C SER A 114 -13.50 -9.85 -16.15
N LEU A 115 -13.58 -8.52 -15.95
CA LEU A 115 -14.22 -7.91 -14.80
C LEU A 115 -15.04 -6.69 -15.25
N ASN A 116 -16.21 -6.54 -14.64
CA ASN A 116 -17.00 -5.32 -14.77
C ASN A 116 -16.51 -4.34 -13.69
N ILE A 117 -15.66 -3.38 -14.08
CA ILE A 117 -15.14 -2.38 -13.15
C ILE A 117 -16.14 -1.25 -13.01
N ARG A 118 -16.51 -0.98 -11.75
CA ARG A 118 -17.36 0.13 -11.36
C ARG A 118 -16.55 1.16 -10.58
N GLN A 119 -16.60 2.40 -11.04
CA GLN A 119 -15.94 3.50 -10.34
C GLN A 119 -16.81 3.91 -9.16
N MET A 120 -16.19 4.03 -7.98
CA MET A 120 -16.86 4.58 -6.81
C MET A 120 -16.96 6.09 -6.93
N GLU A 121 -18.05 6.65 -6.43
CA GLU A 121 -18.23 8.10 -6.40
C GLU A 121 -17.14 8.76 -5.57
N THR A 122 -16.66 9.91 -6.03
CA THR A 122 -15.67 10.71 -5.30
C THR A 122 -16.17 11.05 -3.91
N GLY A 123 -15.40 10.71 -2.90
CA GLY A 123 -15.77 10.94 -1.50
C GLY A 123 -16.61 9.86 -0.85
N ALA A 124 -17.07 8.84 -1.59
CA ALA A 124 -17.81 7.73 -1.01
C ALA A 124 -16.96 6.91 -0.03
N PHE A 125 -15.68 6.77 -0.33
CA PHE A 125 -14.70 6.11 0.52
C PHE A 125 -13.42 6.94 0.56
N LYS A 126 -12.84 7.08 1.75
CA LYS A 126 -11.56 7.77 1.94
C LYS A 126 -10.62 6.90 2.75
N PHE A 127 -9.40 6.72 2.25
CA PHE A 127 -8.33 6.14 3.03
C PHE A 127 -7.93 7.08 4.16
N VAL A 128 -7.62 6.52 5.31
CA VAL A 128 -7.11 7.26 6.47
C VAL A 128 -5.64 6.91 6.64
N PRO A 129 -4.73 7.91 6.65
CA PRO A 129 -3.31 7.65 6.88
C PRO A 129 -3.09 6.97 8.22
N GLU A 130 -2.22 5.95 8.22
CA GLU A 130 -1.82 5.29 9.44
C GLU A 130 -0.71 6.08 10.12
N GLU A 131 -0.79 6.18 11.44
CA GLU A 131 0.26 6.80 12.25
C GLU A 131 1.32 5.77 12.62
N TRP A 132 2.58 6.15 12.44
CA TRP A 132 3.71 5.37 12.91
C TRP A 132 4.13 5.86 14.29
N THR A 133 4.22 4.94 15.25
CA THR A 133 4.68 5.23 16.61
C THR A 133 5.92 4.41 16.94
N GLU A 134 6.87 4.99 17.65
CA GLU A 134 8.12 4.31 18.03
C GLU A 134 7.91 3.07 18.92
N HIS A 135 6.73 2.93 19.51
CA HIS A 135 6.44 1.82 20.41
C HIS A 135 6.16 0.50 19.71
N GLU A 136 5.98 0.50 18.40
CA GLU A 136 5.70 -0.72 17.63
C GLU A 136 6.97 -1.46 17.17
N THR A 137 8.14 -0.95 17.50
CA THR A 137 9.42 -1.53 17.08
C THR A 137 10.09 -2.42 18.12
N ILE A 138 9.37 -2.83 19.14
CA ILE A 138 9.91 -3.75 20.17
C ILE A 138 9.65 -5.20 19.78
#